data_3a49113d0bda2d5c4aa9c3232e5953d7
#
_entry.id   3a49113d0bda2d5c4aa9c3232e5953d7
#
_cell.length_a   1.000
_cell.length_b   1.000
_cell.length_c   1.000
_cell.angle_alpha   90.00
_cell.angle_beta   90.00
_cell.angle_gamma   90.00
#
_symmetry.space_group_name_H-M   'P 1'
#
loop_
_entity.id
_entity.type
_entity.pdbx_description
1 polymer ?
#
loop_
_entity_poly.entity_id
_entity_poly.type
_entity_poly.pdbx_seq_one_letter_code
_entity_poly.pdbx_strand_id
1 'polypeptide(L)'
;MSLPPQRQLDNYLSQFAEKQVDGKYLGPYDGEQRFGRVFAWLHEQYNNAFEFMNYKAPQGVGGHFNADPSRELMEVNETYSALLSIASKAGIRIETKPEYQRVIDSSRGWLGPSGGSPIPEGLTPIEVEYYDTVFETEESGMTLAGTTQVSLQFVGRGSYAAVHRFTDPNYGIQIARKRLKKDLSAKEVERFRREFAIMKRFDFPYILKVYRYDESDDSYTMEYCEHTLKDLHLAQQPEDASLGPSQDGDAVPVRDELPAQA
;
A
#
# COMPACT_ATOMS: atom_id res chain seq x y z
N MET A 1 -33.56 -9.19 16.49
CA MET A 1 -33.21 -8.16 15.49
C MET A 1 -31.73 -7.96 15.53
N SER A 2 -31.03 -8.13 14.40
CA SER A 2 -29.58 -7.82 14.32
C SER A 2 -29.37 -6.31 14.36
N LEU A 3 -28.27 -5.88 14.98
CA LEU A 3 -27.90 -4.46 15.01
C LEU A 3 -27.64 -3.95 13.58
N PRO A 4 -27.93 -2.67 13.28
CA PRO A 4 -27.55 -2.04 12.02
C PRO A 4 -26.04 -2.18 11.74
N PRO A 5 -25.61 -2.36 10.47
CA PRO A 5 -24.19 -2.59 10.14
C PRO A 5 -23.23 -1.56 10.72
N GLN A 6 -23.60 -0.28 10.71
CA GLN A 6 -22.79 0.80 11.29
C GLN A 6 -22.56 0.61 12.79
N ARG A 7 -23.60 0.24 13.55
CA ARG A 7 -23.49 -0.04 14.99
C ARG A 7 -22.65 -1.30 15.27
N GLN A 8 -22.75 -2.32 14.41
CA GLN A 8 -21.88 -3.50 14.53
C GLN A 8 -20.41 -3.10 14.36
N LEU A 9 -20.12 -2.24 13.39
CA LEU A 9 -18.80 -1.72 13.17
C LEU A 9 -18.30 -0.90 14.36
N ASP A 10 -19.10 0.04 14.87
CA ASP A 10 -18.70 0.85 16.03
C ASP A 10 -18.43 -0.01 17.27
N ASN A 11 -19.27 -1.02 17.52
CA ASN A 11 -19.05 -1.98 18.61
C ASN A 11 -17.78 -2.82 18.40
N TYR A 12 -17.45 -3.16 17.17
CA TYR A 12 -16.22 -3.88 16.88
C TYR A 12 -15.00 -2.99 17.11
N LEU A 13 -15.02 -1.77 16.60
CA LEU A 13 -13.92 -0.81 16.74
C LEU A 13 -13.68 -0.41 18.20
N SER A 14 -14.74 -0.34 19.04
CA SER A 14 -14.59 0.00 20.46
C SER A 14 -13.74 -1.00 21.26
N GLN A 15 -13.60 -2.26 20.80
CA GLN A 15 -12.76 -3.28 21.41
C GLN A 15 -11.27 -2.92 21.36
N PHE A 16 -10.87 -2.00 20.48
CA PHE A 16 -9.49 -1.55 20.32
C PHE A 16 -9.17 -0.29 21.10
N ALA A 17 -10.17 0.37 21.72
CA ALA A 17 -9.98 1.61 22.45
C ALA A 17 -8.95 1.48 23.60
N GLU A 18 -9.01 0.35 24.33
CA GLU A 18 -8.16 0.06 25.48
C GLU A 18 -6.90 -0.75 25.12
N LYS A 19 -6.74 -1.19 23.85
CA LYS A 19 -5.54 -1.91 23.45
C LYS A 19 -4.33 -0.99 23.47
N GLN A 20 -3.26 -1.45 24.08
CA GLN A 20 -1.99 -0.73 24.04
C GLN A 20 -1.39 -0.81 22.64
N VAL A 21 -0.90 0.30 22.14
CA VAL A 21 -0.24 0.45 20.85
C VAL A 21 0.94 1.39 21.04
N ASP A 22 2.11 1.03 20.54
CA ASP A 22 3.30 1.89 20.59
C ASP A 22 3.00 3.19 19.82
N GLY A 23 3.41 4.32 20.41
CA GLY A 23 3.17 5.67 19.86
C GLY A 23 3.65 5.86 18.43
N LYS A 24 4.71 5.16 18.03
CA LYS A 24 5.23 5.21 16.65
C LYS A 24 4.21 4.73 15.59
N TYR A 25 3.29 3.82 15.98
CA TYR A 25 2.25 3.34 15.08
C TYR A 25 0.97 4.19 15.13
N LEU A 26 0.79 5.00 16.17
CA LEU A 26 -0.35 5.92 16.24
C LEU A 26 -0.20 7.09 15.29
N GLY A 27 1.01 7.66 15.18
CA GLY A 27 1.29 8.82 14.34
C GLY A 27 0.79 8.69 12.88
N PRO A 28 1.09 7.61 12.15
CA PRO A 28 0.59 7.42 10.78
C PRO A 28 -0.94 7.47 10.63
N TYR A 29 -1.69 7.25 11.72
CA TYR A 29 -3.16 7.19 11.71
C TYR A 29 -3.85 8.31 12.50
N ASP A 30 -3.13 9.33 12.96
CA ASP A 30 -3.69 10.44 13.76
C ASP A 30 -4.86 11.15 13.06
N GLY A 31 -4.84 11.20 11.74
CA GLY A 31 -5.92 11.77 10.95
C GLY A 31 -7.12 10.85 10.72
N GLU A 32 -7.05 9.56 11.09
CA GLU A 32 -8.11 8.56 10.87
C GLU A 32 -8.93 8.38 12.16
N GLN A 33 -9.92 9.25 12.35
CA GLN A 33 -10.68 9.32 13.60
C GLN A 33 -11.40 8.02 13.98
N ARG A 34 -11.90 7.26 13.01
CA ARG A 34 -12.74 6.09 13.27
C ARG A 34 -11.94 4.80 13.33
N PHE A 35 -11.03 4.60 12.40
CA PHE A 35 -10.26 3.36 12.25
C PHE A 35 -8.83 3.47 12.79
N GLY A 36 -8.35 4.66 13.12
CA GLY A 36 -6.95 4.90 13.45
C GLY A 36 -6.42 3.97 14.52
N ARG A 37 -7.19 3.71 15.59
CA ARG A 37 -6.74 2.84 16.68
C ARG A 37 -6.59 1.37 16.25
N VAL A 38 -7.55 0.83 15.51
CA VAL A 38 -7.48 -0.55 15.03
C VAL A 38 -6.42 -0.72 13.94
N PHE A 39 -6.24 0.27 13.08
CA PHE A 39 -5.18 0.24 12.06
C PHE A 39 -3.79 0.32 12.69
N ALA A 40 -3.59 1.21 13.65
CA ALA A 40 -2.34 1.29 14.38
C ALA A 40 -2.00 -0.02 15.11
N TRP A 41 -3.00 -0.64 15.76
CA TRP A 41 -2.83 -1.94 16.40
C TRP A 41 -2.49 -3.05 15.41
N LEU A 42 -3.24 -3.18 14.32
CA LEU A 42 -2.96 -4.15 13.26
C LEU A 42 -1.57 -3.95 12.65
N HIS A 43 -1.18 -2.70 12.41
CA HIS A 43 0.11 -2.34 11.86
C HIS A 43 1.26 -2.82 12.77
N GLU A 44 1.14 -2.54 14.08
CA GLU A 44 2.11 -3.02 15.07
C GLU A 44 2.19 -4.54 15.10
N GLN A 45 1.04 -5.23 15.16
CA GLN A 45 1.01 -6.70 15.23
C GLN A 45 1.63 -7.33 13.96
N TYR A 46 1.30 -6.81 12.79
CA TYR A 46 1.89 -7.32 11.55
C TYR A 46 3.38 -7.02 11.45
N ASN A 47 3.84 -5.83 11.84
CA ASN A 47 5.27 -5.53 11.83
C ASN A 47 6.04 -6.48 12.74
N ASN A 48 5.57 -6.68 13.96
CA ASN A 48 6.21 -7.61 14.92
C ASN A 48 6.28 -9.04 14.34
N ALA A 49 5.19 -9.52 13.75
CA ALA A 49 5.15 -10.85 13.15
C ALA A 49 6.06 -10.97 11.92
N PHE A 50 6.07 -9.96 11.05
CA PHE A 50 6.83 -9.99 9.80
C PHE A 50 8.33 -9.77 10.02
N GLU A 51 8.73 -8.95 10.99
CA GLU A 51 10.14 -8.86 11.40
C GLU A 51 10.66 -10.18 11.94
N PHE A 52 9.86 -10.84 12.81
CA PHE A 52 10.22 -12.14 13.32
C PHE A 52 10.27 -13.21 12.21
N MET A 53 9.34 -13.16 11.26
CA MET A 53 9.33 -14.05 10.09
C MET A 53 10.56 -13.82 9.20
N ASN A 54 10.93 -12.55 8.93
CA ASN A 54 12.13 -12.20 8.18
C ASN A 54 13.41 -12.72 8.87
N TYR A 55 13.47 -12.63 10.21
CA TYR A 55 14.57 -13.19 10.99
C TYR A 55 14.66 -14.71 10.87
N LYS A 56 13.52 -15.41 10.83
CA LYS A 56 13.46 -16.88 10.71
C LYS A 56 13.71 -17.41 9.31
N ALA A 57 13.39 -16.63 8.28
CA ALA A 57 13.56 -17.00 6.87
C ALA A 57 14.28 -15.88 6.09
N PRO A 58 15.53 -15.58 6.42
CA PRO A 58 16.28 -14.56 5.71
C PRO A 58 16.47 -14.97 4.24
N GLN A 59 16.37 -13.99 3.35
CA GLN A 59 16.60 -14.17 1.90
C GLN A 59 15.65 -15.18 1.20
N GLY A 60 14.51 -15.52 1.82
CA GLY A 60 13.52 -16.41 1.19
C GLY A 60 13.93 -17.89 1.08
N VAL A 61 14.92 -18.34 1.86
CA VAL A 61 15.37 -19.76 1.87
C VAL A 61 14.46 -20.68 2.69
N GLY A 62 13.27 -20.24 3.06
CA GLY A 62 12.39 -20.95 3.95
C GLY A 62 12.83 -20.86 5.41
N GLY A 63 12.05 -21.42 6.29
CA GLY A 63 12.34 -21.39 7.74
C GLY A 63 11.24 -22.03 8.55
N HIS A 64 11.36 -21.89 9.88
CA HIS A 64 10.35 -22.39 10.80
C HIS A 64 9.85 -21.26 11.72
N PHE A 65 8.57 -20.97 11.62
CA PHE A 65 7.88 -20.00 12.45
C PHE A 65 7.39 -20.71 13.71
N ASN A 66 7.81 -20.22 14.87
CA ASN A 66 7.53 -20.87 16.15
C ASN A 66 6.02 -20.96 16.43
N ALA A 67 5.62 -21.87 17.33
CA ALA A 67 4.21 -22.15 17.61
C ALA A 67 3.43 -20.94 18.14
N ASP A 68 4.00 -20.20 19.12
CA ASP A 68 3.32 -19.02 19.68
C ASP A 68 3.19 -17.89 18.67
N PRO A 69 4.24 -17.40 17.99
CA PRO A 69 4.13 -16.46 16.90
C PRO A 69 3.20 -16.92 15.75
N SER A 70 3.14 -18.22 15.47
CA SER A 70 2.18 -18.74 14.46
C SER A 70 0.74 -18.51 14.89
N ARG A 71 0.41 -18.82 16.15
CA ARG A 71 -0.94 -18.58 16.69
C ARG A 71 -1.27 -17.10 16.77
N GLU A 72 -0.32 -16.26 17.22
CA GLU A 72 -0.50 -14.82 17.28
C GLU A 72 -0.80 -14.24 15.91
N LEU A 73 -0.06 -14.62 14.87
CA LEU A 73 -0.31 -14.16 13.51
C LEU A 73 -1.64 -14.68 12.95
N MET A 74 -2.04 -15.91 13.29
CA MET A 74 -3.37 -16.43 12.94
C MET A 74 -4.49 -15.58 13.56
N GLU A 75 -4.38 -15.25 14.85
CA GLU A 75 -5.35 -14.38 15.55
C GLU A 75 -5.42 -12.98 14.94
N VAL A 76 -4.27 -12.41 14.56
CA VAL A 76 -4.22 -11.11 13.86
C VAL A 76 -4.92 -11.21 12.50
N ASN A 77 -4.67 -12.28 11.74
CA ASN A 77 -5.34 -12.52 10.44
C ASN A 77 -6.86 -12.69 10.59
N GLU A 78 -7.32 -13.36 11.64
CA GLU A 78 -8.75 -13.49 11.95
C GLU A 78 -9.35 -12.14 12.31
N THR A 79 -8.69 -11.37 13.16
CA THR A 79 -9.08 -10.02 13.55
C THR A 79 -9.21 -9.10 12.34
N TYR A 80 -8.22 -9.12 11.46
CA TYR A 80 -8.24 -8.35 10.23
C TYR A 80 -9.37 -8.78 9.29
N SER A 81 -9.58 -10.09 9.12
CA SER A 81 -10.65 -10.63 8.29
C SER A 81 -12.04 -10.25 8.81
N ALA A 82 -12.24 -10.28 10.14
CA ALA A 82 -13.46 -9.83 10.78
C ALA A 82 -13.69 -8.33 10.54
N LEU A 83 -12.65 -7.51 10.69
CA LEU A 83 -12.72 -6.08 10.41
C LEU A 83 -13.17 -5.81 8.96
N LEU A 84 -12.53 -6.47 7.98
CA LEU A 84 -12.88 -6.33 6.56
C LEU A 84 -14.36 -6.70 6.31
N SER A 85 -14.83 -7.82 6.89
CA SER A 85 -16.20 -8.29 6.73
C SER A 85 -17.23 -7.32 7.32
N ILE A 86 -16.96 -6.80 8.52
CA ILE A 86 -17.87 -5.87 9.22
C ILE A 86 -17.85 -4.49 8.53
N ALA A 87 -16.69 -3.99 8.14
CA ALA A 87 -16.55 -2.73 7.41
C ALA A 87 -17.27 -2.79 6.05
N SER A 88 -17.12 -3.88 5.31
CA SER A 88 -17.79 -4.08 4.02
C SER A 88 -19.32 -4.08 4.16
N LYS A 89 -19.87 -4.72 5.21
CA LYS A 89 -21.32 -4.67 5.50
C LYS A 89 -21.80 -3.25 5.84
N ALA A 90 -20.92 -2.44 6.40
CA ALA A 90 -21.18 -1.03 6.68
C ALA A 90 -20.93 -0.11 5.48
N GLY A 91 -20.59 -0.66 4.30
CA GLY A 91 -20.33 0.09 3.08
C GLY A 91 -18.96 0.77 3.03
N ILE A 92 -18.02 0.31 3.88
CA ILE A 92 -16.66 0.83 3.94
C ILE A 92 -15.70 -0.22 3.40
N ARG A 93 -14.85 0.18 2.47
CA ARG A 93 -13.77 -0.64 1.97
C ARG A 93 -12.47 -0.25 2.68
N ILE A 94 -11.71 -1.25 3.09
CA ILE A 94 -10.37 -1.08 3.66
C ILE A 94 -9.37 -1.57 2.63
N GLU A 95 -8.38 -0.76 2.35
CA GLU A 95 -7.26 -1.10 1.49
C GLU A 95 -6.00 -1.28 2.33
N THR A 96 -5.16 -2.20 1.90
CA THR A 96 -3.89 -2.54 2.54
C THR A 96 -2.75 -2.33 1.55
N LYS A 97 -1.59 -1.89 2.01
CA LYS A 97 -0.39 -1.83 1.17
C LYS A 97 -0.17 -3.19 0.49
N PRO A 98 0.08 -3.24 -0.84
CA PRO A 98 0.18 -4.50 -1.58
C PRO A 98 1.23 -5.47 -1.02
N GLU A 99 2.33 -4.96 -0.48
CA GLU A 99 3.40 -5.74 0.12
C GLU A 99 2.90 -6.50 1.36
N TYR A 100 2.12 -5.82 2.21
CA TYR A 100 1.49 -6.43 3.39
C TYR A 100 0.40 -7.41 2.99
N GLN A 101 -0.49 -7.02 2.08
CA GLN A 101 -1.57 -7.88 1.62
C GLN A 101 -1.05 -9.20 1.08
N ARG A 102 0.03 -9.17 0.28
CA ARG A 102 0.68 -10.37 -0.26
C ARG A 102 1.14 -11.33 0.84
N VAL A 103 1.77 -10.81 1.89
CA VAL A 103 2.28 -11.64 2.99
C VAL A 103 1.14 -12.15 3.86
N ILE A 104 0.15 -11.31 4.16
CA ILE A 104 -1.08 -11.69 4.89
C ILE A 104 -1.78 -12.85 4.18
N ASP A 105 -2.02 -12.73 2.88
CA ASP A 105 -2.71 -13.76 2.09
C ASP A 105 -1.89 -15.04 2.00
N SER A 106 -0.58 -14.94 1.77
CA SER A 106 0.31 -16.09 1.76
C SER A 106 0.31 -16.82 3.10
N SER A 107 0.35 -16.08 4.21
CA SER A 107 0.45 -16.66 5.56
C SER A 107 -0.72 -17.57 5.91
N ARG A 108 -1.90 -17.28 5.41
CA ARG A 108 -3.10 -18.11 5.62
C ARG A 108 -2.96 -19.54 5.11
N GLY A 109 -2.12 -19.76 4.11
CA GLY A 109 -1.93 -21.07 3.47
C GLY A 109 -0.94 -21.97 4.19
N TRP A 110 -0.06 -21.45 5.03
CA TRP A 110 1.01 -22.24 5.66
C TRP A 110 1.06 -22.13 7.21
N LEU A 111 0.34 -21.18 7.80
CA LEU A 111 0.24 -21.10 9.27
C LEU A 111 -0.53 -22.30 9.84
N GLY A 112 0.01 -22.88 10.91
CA GLY A 112 -0.58 -23.99 11.64
C GLY A 112 -0.78 -23.64 13.12
N PRO A 113 -1.85 -24.16 13.76
CA PRO A 113 -2.17 -23.84 15.15
C PRO A 113 -1.29 -24.55 16.19
N SER A 114 -0.52 -25.54 15.78
CA SER A 114 0.32 -26.36 16.68
C SER A 114 1.65 -26.73 16.04
N GLY A 115 2.69 -26.88 16.85
CA GLY A 115 4.03 -27.30 16.40
C GLY A 115 4.82 -26.22 15.65
N GLY A 116 4.26 -25.02 15.46
CA GLY A 116 4.81 -23.99 14.59
C GLY A 116 4.48 -24.24 13.13
N SER A 117 5.00 -23.39 12.23
CA SER A 117 4.65 -23.39 10.82
C SER A 117 5.89 -23.35 9.92
N PRO A 118 5.97 -24.17 8.87
CA PRO A 118 7.04 -24.04 7.89
C PRO A 118 6.82 -22.78 7.05
N ILE A 119 7.78 -21.88 7.04
CA ILE A 119 7.77 -20.72 6.13
C ILE A 119 8.15 -21.21 4.75
N PRO A 120 7.34 -20.95 3.70
CA PRO A 120 7.63 -21.43 2.35
C PRO A 120 8.96 -20.90 1.80
N GLU A 121 9.67 -21.74 1.06
CA GLU A 121 10.78 -21.29 0.23
C GLU A 121 10.27 -20.30 -0.83
N GLY A 122 11.07 -19.26 -1.11
CA GLY A 122 10.69 -18.22 -2.06
C GLY A 122 9.78 -17.13 -1.48
N LEU A 123 9.36 -17.22 -0.21
CA LEU A 123 8.69 -16.09 0.43
C LEU A 123 9.69 -14.96 0.66
N THR A 124 9.62 -13.94 -0.18
CA THR A 124 10.53 -12.79 -0.08
C THR A 124 10.27 -12.03 1.22
N PRO A 125 11.33 -11.75 2.02
CA PRO A 125 11.20 -10.88 3.18
C PRO A 125 10.52 -9.56 2.82
N ILE A 126 9.70 -9.05 3.75
CA ILE A 126 9.00 -7.78 3.59
C ILE A 126 9.76 -6.67 4.32
N GLU A 127 9.99 -5.55 3.65
CA GLU A 127 10.39 -4.33 4.33
C GLU A 127 9.19 -3.77 5.09
N VAL A 128 9.29 -3.78 6.43
CA VAL A 128 8.20 -3.30 7.29
C VAL A 128 8.15 -1.78 7.32
N GLU A 129 6.96 -1.24 7.36
CA GLU A 129 6.69 0.19 7.35
C GLU A 129 6.55 0.72 8.79
N TYR A 130 7.10 1.90 9.07
CA TYR A 130 6.96 2.55 10.38
C TYR A 130 6.41 3.98 10.32
N TYR A 131 6.54 4.62 9.17
CA TYR A 131 6.31 6.07 9.03
C TYR A 131 5.10 6.43 8.18
N ASP A 132 4.53 5.45 7.49
CA ASP A 132 3.37 5.66 6.62
C ASP A 132 2.26 4.65 6.95
N THR A 133 1.03 4.93 6.53
CA THR A 133 -0.10 4.04 6.75
C THR A 133 0.06 2.73 5.97
N VAL A 134 -0.27 1.62 6.60
CA VAL A 134 -0.39 0.29 5.95
C VAL A 134 -1.83 0.04 5.55
N PHE A 135 -2.77 0.54 6.32
CA PHE A 135 -4.21 0.40 6.10
C PHE A 135 -4.85 1.76 5.85
N GLU A 136 -5.81 1.80 4.95
CA GLU A 136 -6.61 3.00 4.68
C GLU A 136 -8.05 2.62 4.43
N THR A 137 -8.96 3.52 4.78
CA THR A 137 -10.34 3.42 4.32
C THR A 137 -10.46 4.05 2.95
N GLU A 138 -11.01 3.31 1.99
CA GLU A 138 -11.44 3.91 0.74
C GLU A 138 -12.67 4.78 1.06
N GLU A 139 -12.57 6.07 0.76
CA GLU A 139 -13.75 6.93 0.79
C GLU A 139 -14.74 6.40 -0.26
N SER A 140 -15.79 5.77 0.21
CA SER A 140 -16.77 5.08 -0.63
C SER A 140 -17.51 6.00 -1.59
N GLY A 141 -17.28 7.30 -1.50
CA GLY A 141 -17.92 8.22 -2.40
C GLY A 141 -17.58 9.70 -2.17
N MET A 142 -17.73 10.45 -3.21
CA MET A 142 -17.67 11.90 -3.23
C MET A 142 -18.98 12.46 -3.76
N THR A 143 -19.47 13.56 -3.19
CA THR A 143 -20.68 14.22 -3.71
C THR A 143 -20.28 15.24 -4.78
N LEU A 144 -20.71 14.98 -6.03
CA LEU A 144 -20.54 15.92 -7.13
C LEU A 144 -21.72 16.90 -7.18
N ALA A 145 -21.41 18.19 -7.30
CA ALA A 145 -22.41 19.26 -7.49
C ALA A 145 -23.61 19.21 -6.53
N GLY A 146 -23.38 18.73 -5.29
CA GLY A 146 -24.37 18.79 -4.20
C GLY A 146 -25.35 17.62 -4.12
N THR A 147 -25.44 16.72 -5.10
CA THR A 147 -26.45 15.64 -5.09
C THR A 147 -25.99 14.29 -5.61
N THR A 148 -24.97 14.23 -6.47
CA THR A 148 -24.55 12.97 -7.09
C THR A 148 -23.39 12.36 -6.35
N GLN A 149 -23.59 11.19 -5.74
CA GLN A 149 -22.54 10.38 -5.15
C GLN A 149 -21.82 9.56 -6.22
N VAL A 150 -20.51 9.59 -6.23
CA VAL A 150 -19.65 8.76 -7.10
C VAL A 150 -18.71 7.91 -6.24
N SER A 151 -18.51 6.68 -6.65
CA SER A 151 -17.57 5.77 -6.01
C SER A 151 -16.15 6.13 -6.42
N LEU A 152 -15.27 6.27 -5.44
CA LEU A 152 -13.84 6.49 -5.64
C LEU A 152 -13.11 5.15 -5.66
N GLN A 153 -12.21 4.96 -6.62
CA GLN A 153 -11.33 3.81 -6.70
C GLN A 153 -9.89 4.27 -6.49
N PHE A 154 -9.21 3.67 -5.54
CA PHE A 154 -7.81 3.97 -5.27
C PHE A 154 -6.93 3.64 -6.48
N VAL A 155 -6.01 4.53 -6.81
CA VAL A 155 -5.07 4.39 -7.94
C VAL A 155 -3.63 4.29 -7.43
N GLY A 156 -3.30 5.08 -6.43
CA GLY A 156 -1.93 5.09 -5.88
C GLY A 156 -1.71 6.23 -4.90
N ARG A 157 -0.55 6.19 -4.25
CA ARG A 157 -0.15 7.24 -3.30
C ARG A 157 1.29 7.67 -3.54
N GLY A 158 1.57 8.92 -3.22
CA GLY A 158 2.90 9.48 -3.11
C GLY A 158 3.21 9.87 -1.67
N SER A 159 4.34 10.55 -1.46
CA SER A 159 4.78 10.98 -0.12
C SER A 159 3.75 11.83 0.62
N TYR A 160 3.01 12.70 -0.05
CA TYR A 160 2.08 13.66 0.57
C TYR A 160 0.65 13.65 0.02
N ALA A 161 0.34 12.80 -0.96
CA ALA A 161 -1.00 12.74 -1.54
C ALA A 161 -1.38 11.34 -1.96
N ALA A 162 -2.69 11.05 -1.92
CA ALA A 162 -3.30 9.87 -2.49
C ALA A 162 -4.06 10.24 -3.77
N VAL A 163 -4.12 9.32 -4.73
CA VAL A 163 -4.84 9.49 -5.98
C VAL A 163 -5.93 8.44 -6.07
N HIS A 164 -7.14 8.88 -6.32
CA HIS A 164 -8.31 8.05 -6.58
C HIS A 164 -8.84 8.35 -7.98
N ARG A 165 -9.52 7.41 -8.59
CA ARG A 165 -10.27 7.64 -9.83
C ARG A 165 -11.76 7.44 -9.60
N PHE A 166 -12.56 8.09 -10.42
CA PHE A 166 -14.01 7.88 -10.50
C PHE A 166 -14.51 8.16 -11.93
N THR A 167 -15.68 7.63 -12.25
CA THR A 167 -16.35 7.96 -13.52
C THR A 167 -17.31 9.11 -13.28
N ASP A 168 -17.12 10.20 -14.00
CA ASP A 168 -18.09 11.31 -13.97
C ASP A 168 -19.41 10.84 -14.60
N PRO A 169 -20.52 10.85 -13.85
CA PRO A 169 -21.79 10.30 -14.34
C PRO A 169 -22.44 11.13 -15.45
N ASN A 170 -22.04 12.40 -15.60
CA ASN A 170 -22.61 13.29 -16.63
C ASN A 170 -21.91 13.12 -17.98
N TYR A 171 -20.60 12.87 -17.94
CA TYR A 171 -19.77 12.78 -19.15
C TYR A 171 -19.31 11.36 -19.47
N GLY A 172 -19.46 10.41 -18.53
CA GLY A 172 -19.02 9.02 -18.71
C GLY A 172 -17.49 8.86 -18.79
N ILE A 173 -16.72 9.89 -18.45
CA ILE A 173 -15.25 9.89 -18.50
C ILE A 173 -14.65 9.57 -17.14
N GLN A 174 -13.46 8.99 -17.17
CA GLN A 174 -12.69 8.76 -15.94
C GLN A 174 -11.92 10.03 -15.54
N ILE A 175 -12.02 10.37 -14.27
CA ILE A 175 -11.36 11.53 -13.66
C ILE A 175 -10.53 11.01 -12.47
N ALA A 176 -9.32 11.55 -12.34
CA ALA A 176 -8.50 11.33 -11.15
C ALA A 176 -8.71 12.45 -10.13
N ARG A 177 -8.75 12.11 -8.85
CA ARG A 177 -8.74 13.03 -7.72
C ARG A 177 -7.48 12.81 -6.91
N LYS A 178 -6.65 13.83 -6.79
CA LYS A 178 -5.47 13.84 -5.94
C LYS A 178 -5.79 14.62 -4.67
N ARG A 179 -5.68 13.96 -3.52
CA ARG A 179 -5.98 14.55 -2.21
C ARG A 179 -4.74 14.52 -1.34
N LEU A 180 -4.50 15.60 -0.61
CA LEU A 180 -3.46 15.64 0.41
C LEU A 180 -3.74 14.63 1.53
N LYS A 181 -2.68 14.02 2.04
CA LYS A 181 -2.73 13.29 3.29
C LYS A 181 -3.00 14.27 4.43
N LYS A 182 -3.53 13.77 5.54
CA LYS A 182 -3.71 14.55 6.76
C LYS A 182 -2.33 14.75 7.42
N ASP A 183 -2.21 15.75 8.30
CA ASP A 183 -1.04 16.04 9.14
C ASP A 183 0.25 16.45 8.41
N LEU A 184 0.09 17.09 7.26
CA LEU A 184 1.18 17.71 6.55
C LEU A 184 1.51 19.11 7.09
N SER A 185 2.77 19.49 6.95
CA SER A 185 3.21 20.85 7.29
C SER A 185 2.55 21.90 6.38
N ALA A 186 2.37 23.12 6.89
CA ALA A 186 1.85 24.24 6.09
C ALA A 186 2.61 24.45 4.77
N LYS A 187 3.93 24.15 4.77
CA LYS A 187 4.78 24.24 3.58
C LYS A 187 4.42 23.21 2.50
N GLU A 188 4.03 21.99 2.92
CA GLU A 188 3.61 20.93 1.99
C GLU A 188 2.24 21.21 1.41
N VAL A 189 1.32 21.71 2.23
CA VAL A 189 0.00 22.20 1.78
C VAL A 189 0.15 23.31 0.75
N GLU A 190 0.99 24.31 1.04
CA GLU A 190 1.26 25.42 0.10
C GLU A 190 1.89 24.91 -1.20
N ARG A 191 2.82 23.96 -1.12
CA ARG A 191 3.44 23.32 -2.29
C ARG A 191 2.41 22.62 -3.16
N PHE A 192 1.47 21.90 -2.56
CA PHE A 192 0.40 21.20 -3.27
C PHE A 192 -0.56 22.19 -3.97
N ARG A 193 -0.96 23.25 -3.28
CA ARG A 193 -1.79 24.33 -3.87
C ARG A 193 -1.07 25.01 -5.04
N ARG A 194 0.22 25.26 -4.87
CA ARG A 194 1.06 25.84 -5.92
C ARG A 194 1.21 24.90 -7.13
N GLU A 195 1.35 23.61 -6.91
CA GLU A 195 1.38 22.60 -7.98
C GLU A 195 0.11 22.71 -8.84
N PHE A 196 -1.07 22.67 -8.21
CA PHE A 196 -2.34 22.86 -8.92
C PHE A 196 -2.40 24.19 -9.69
N ALA A 197 -2.04 25.30 -9.04
CA ALA A 197 -2.09 26.62 -9.65
C ALA A 197 -1.15 26.75 -10.87
N ILE A 198 -0.01 26.09 -10.83
CA ILE A 198 0.93 26.04 -11.97
C ILE A 198 0.32 25.18 -13.09
N MET A 199 -0.11 23.95 -12.79
CA MET A 199 -0.69 23.06 -13.80
C MET A 199 -1.92 23.65 -14.47
N LYS A 200 -2.74 24.41 -13.73
CA LYS A 200 -3.94 25.07 -14.26
C LYS A 200 -3.64 26.12 -15.34
N ARG A 201 -2.43 26.63 -15.40
CA ARG A 201 -2.00 27.64 -16.40
C ARG A 201 -1.59 27.01 -17.74
N PHE A 202 -1.31 25.72 -17.74
CA PHE A 202 -0.87 25.04 -18.95
C PHE A 202 -2.07 24.46 -19.71
N ASP A 203 -2.13 24.77 -20.99
CA ASP A 203 -3.01 24.11 -21.95
C ASP A 203 -2.14 23.57 -23.08
N PHE A 204 -1.58 22.40 -22.85
CA PHE A 204 -0.66 21.75 -23.77
C PHE A 204 -0.95 20.24 -23.83
N PRO A 205 -0.96 19.62 -25.04
CA PRO A 205 -1.42 18.24 -25.22
C PRO A 205 -0.68 17.17 -24.41
N TYR A 206 0.55 17.45 -24.01
CA TYR A 206 1.39 16.50 -23.24
C TYR A 206 1.48 16.85 -21.74
N ILE A 207 0.68 17.80 -21.28
CA ILE A 207 0.56 18.16 -19.87
C ILE A 207 -0.83 17.79 -19.40
N LEU A 208 -0.89 16.98 -18.35
CA LEU A 208 -2.11 16.50 -17.73
C LEU A 208 -2.99 17.68 -17.29
N LYS A 209 -4.25 17.68 -17.72
CA LYS A 209 -5.20 18.75 -17.40
C LYS A 209 -5.70 18.62 -15.97
N VAL A 210 -5.66 19.72 -15.24
CA VAL A 210 -6.33 19.83 -13.93
C VAL A 210 -7.62 20.64 -14.07
N TYR A 211 -8.66 20.20 -13.35
CA TYR A 211 -10.00 20.77 -13.52
C TYR A 211 -10.38 21.71 -12.38
N ARG A 212 -10.50 21.19 -11.17
CA ARG A 212 -11.02 21.90 -10.02
C ARG A 212 -10.21 21.58 -8.77
N TYR A 213 -9.97 22.59 -7.94
CA TYR A 213 -9.47 22.47 -6.59
C TYR A 213 -10.64 22.51 -5.59
N ASP A 214 -10.61 21.65 -4.58
CA ASP A 214 -11.54 21.66 -3.47
C ASP A 214 -10.79 22.04 -2.18
N GLU A 215 -11.14 23.20 -1.62
CA GLU A 215 -10.50 23.73 -0.42
C GLU A 215 -10.96 23.02 0.85
N SER A 216 -12.09 22.32 0.81
CA SER A 216 -12.67 21.68 2.00
C SER A 216 -11.84 20.50 2.50
N ASP A 217 -11.12 19.84 1.61
CA ASP A 217 -10.30 18.66 1.91
C ASP A 217 -8.94 18.65 1.22
N ASP A 218 -8.50 19.84 0.75
CA ASP A 218 -7.23 20.02 0.04
C ASP A 218 -7.01 18.95 -1.06
N SER A 219 -7.97 18.86 -1.99
CA SER A 219 -7.89 17.96 -3.12
C SER A 219 -8.09 18.69 -4.46
N TYR A 220 -7.67 18.06 -5.56
CA TYR A 220 -8.03 18.54 -6.89
C TYR A 220 -8.34 17.40 -7.85
N THR A 221 -9.20 17.68 -8.81
CA THR A 221 -9.52 16.77 -9.90
C THR A 221 -8.67 17.05 -11.13
N MET A 222 -8.32 15.99 -11.83
CA MET A 222 -7.45 16.03 -13.01
C MET A 222 -7.84 14.93 -13.99
N GLU A 223 -7.32 15.01 -15.20
CA GLU A 223 -7.40 13.96 -16.20
C GLU A 223 -6.83 12.64 -15.63
N TYR A 224 -7.50 11.52 -15.91
CA TYR A 224 -7.02 10.20 -15.55
C TYR A 224 -6.15 9.62 -16.65
N CYS A 225 -4.94 9.21 -16.33
CA CYS A 225 -4.04 8.47 -17.19
C CYS A 225 -3.97 7.02 -16.71
N GLU A 226 -4.22 6.08 -17.62
CA GLU A 226 -4.26 4.65 -17.29
C GLU A 226 -2.88 4.09 -16.92
N HIS A 227 -1.82 4.63 -17.51
CA HIS A 227 -0.44 4.20 -17.28
C HIS A 227 0.44 5.34 -16.80
N THR A 228 1.36 5.02 -15.91
CA THR A 228 2.44 5.91 -15.51
C THR A 228 3.70 5.62 -16.36
N LEU A 229 4.64 6.58 -16.39
CA LEU A 229 5.95 6.35 -17.02
C LEU A 229 6.69 5.16 -16.41
N LYS A 230 6.47 4.88 -15.12
CA LYS A 230 7.05 3.72 -14.43
C LYS A 230 6.48 2.42 -14.98
N ASP A 231 5.17 2.36 -15.22
CA ASP A 231 4.50 1.17 -15.78
C ASP A 231 5.00 0.89 -17.19
N LEU A 232 5.15 1.92 -18.02
CA LEU A 232 5.69 1.81 -19.37
C LEU A 232 7.16 1.38 -19.38
N HIS A 233 7.96 1.87 -18.44
CA HIS A 233 9.37 1.49 -18.33
C HIS A 233 9.55 0.03 -17.91
N LEU A 234 8.74 -0.45 -16.96
CA LEU A 234 8.76 -1.84 -16.53
C LEU A 234 8.29 -2.80 -17.64
N ALA A 235 7.32 -2.40 -18.44
CA ALA A 235 6.84 -3.18 -19.58
C ALA A 235 7.85 -3.26 -20.75
N GLN A 236 8.86 -2.38 -20.79
CA GLN A 236 9.90 -2.36 -21.81
C GLN A 236 11.22 -3.03 -21.39
N GLN A 237 11.33 -3.53 -20.16
CA GLN A 237 12.49 -4.34 -19.78
C GLN A 237 12.29 -5.76 -20.37
N PRO A 238 13.18 -6.22 -21.29
CA PRO A 238 13.09 -7.58 -21.80
C PRO A 238 13.33 -8.58 -20.65
N GLU A 239 12.59 -9.67 -20.67
CA GLU A 239 12.72 -10.82 -19.73
C GLU A 239 14.03 -11.61 -19.93
N ASP A 240 15.12 -10.99 -20.34
CA ASP A 240 16.40 -11.64 -20.59
C ASP A 240 17.47 -11.19 -19.60
N ALA A 241 17.45 -11.83 -18.44
CA ALA A 241 18.64 -11.98 -17.60
C ALA A 241 18.61 -13.31 -16.83
N SER A 242 18.26 -14.41 -17.50
CA SER A 242 18.55 -15.78 -17.04
C SER A 242 19.48 -16.48 -18.01
N LEU A 243 20.67 -15.95 -18.19
CA LEU A 243 21.82 -16.71 -18.68
C LEU A 243 22.63 -17.13 -17.48
N GLY A 244 22.37 -18.39 -17.06
CA GLY A 244 23.23 -19.09 -16.13
C GLY A 244 24.67 -19.19 -16.66
N PRO A 245 25.67 -19.39 -15.78
CA PRO A 245 27.05 -19.49 -16.18
C PRO A 245 27.27 -20.78 -17.00
N SER A 246 27.62 -20.62 -18.26
CA SER A 246 28.16 -21.72 -19.04
C SER A 246 29.54 -22.07 -18.49
N GLN A 247 29.61 -23.24 -17.84
CA GLN A 247 30.85 -23.96 -17.70
C GLN A 247 31.25 -24.43 -19.09
N ASP A 248 32.38 -23.98 -19.60
CA ASP A 248 33.28 -24.80 -20.35
C ASP A 248 34.66 -24.15 -20.26
N GLY A 249 35.55 -24.92 -19.63
CA GLY A 249 36.95 -24.66 -19.59
C GLY A 249 37.59 -24.92 -20.93
N ASP A 250 38.57 -24.14 -21.27
CA ASP A 250 39.84 -24.68 -21.83
C ASP A 250 40.92 -23.61 -21.74
N ALA A 251 41.94 -23.97 -21.01
CA ALA A 251 43.16 -23.21 -20.86
C ALA A 251 44.06 -23.48 -22.10
N VAL A 252 44.61 -22.44 -22.70
CA VAL A 252 45.84 -22.55 -23.53
C VAL A 252 46.70 -21.29 -23.33
N PRO A 253 48.04 -21.42 -23.35
CA PRO A 253 48.92 -20.57 -22.57
C PRO A 253 49.52 -19.39 -23.33
N VAL A 254 50.04 -18.50 -22.49
CA VAL A 254 50.95 -17.38 -22.77
C VAL A 254 52.08 -17.72 -23.72
N ARG A 255 52.38 -16.84 -24.67
CA ARG A 255 53.75 -16.56 -25.12
C ARG A 255 53.94 -15.06 -25.34
N ASP A 256 54.96 -14.59 -24.63
CA ASP A 256 55.67 -13.35 -24.83
C ASP A 256 56.13 -13.20 -26.28
N GLU A 257 56.09 -11.96 -26.75
CA GLU A 257 57.22 -11.35 -27.48
C GLU A 257 56.90 -9.89 -27.79
N LEU A 258 57.65 -9.03 -27.14
CA LEU A 258 57.97 -7.68 -27.67
C LEU A 258 58.97 -7.82 -28.83
N PRO A 259 58.97 -6.89 -29.80
CA PRO A 259 60.12 -6.04 -29.83
C PRO A 259 59.83 -4.54 -30.03
N ALA A 260 60.80 -3.80 -29.61
CA ALA A 260 60.97 -2.38 -29.65
C ALA A 260 61.32 -1.85 -31.05
N GLN A 261 61.28 -0.49 -31.14
CA GLN A 261 61.99 0.45 -32.08
C GLN A 261 61.26 0.76 -33.40
N ALA A 262 60.80 1.95 -33.59
CA ALA A 262 61.58 3.16 -34.00
C ALA A 262 60.67 4.38 -33.74
#